data_f361527ed46441776d6d51485081d344
#
_entry.id   f361527ed46441776d6d51485081d344
#
_cell.length_a   1.000
_cell.length_b   1.000
_cell.length_c   1.000
_cell.angle_alpha   90.00
_cell.angle_beta   90.00
_cell.angle_gamma   90.00
#
_symmetry.space_group_name_H-M   'P 1'
#
loop_
_entity.id
_entity.type
_entity.pdbx_description
1 polymer ?
#
loop_
_entity_poly.entity_id
_entity_poly.type
_entity_poly.pdbx_seq_one_letter_code
_entity_poly.pdbx_strand_id
1 'polypeptide(L)'
;MLFHRMQKKFNGILIHSKVFKDNDLLIKFLSDTDEVFSGIVYGGLSKNKKNIMQLGFFLNLDVTYIGNRPPSIKAELSKPYLSSVINDKYKLSCLLSVVSLINASVNEGQKIDQIYKISKEFLEIMINKKKWLNFFCIYLFDLLKYIGYELDYVNNNRLKYFDTDTLEFKENYSNYTIDFPHHLFVSNSNITFDYNSLNNFFKIFEIIFIKNHLSNLNHKLPNQYILFKKNIISFLEKNEQNN
;
A
#
# COMPACT_ATOMS: atom_id res chain seq x y z
N MET A 1 35.76 4.64 24.12
CA MET A 1 34.64 5.31 23.46
C MET A 1 33.35 4.60 23.88
N LEU A 2 32.54 5.20 24.75
CA LEU A 2 31.24 4.67 25.13
C LEU A 2 30.29 4.88 23.93
N PHE A 3 29.97 3.81 23.21
CA PHE A 3 28.97 3.88 22.17
C PHE A 3 27.61 4.10 22.83
N HIS A 4 26.98 5.25 22.55
CA HIS A 4 25.65 5.56 23.05
C HIS A 4 24.68 4.51 22.48
N ARG A 5 24.10 3.69 23.36
CA ARG A 5 23.05 2.73 23.02
C ARG A 5 21.72 3.39 23.22
N MET A 6 20.90 3.50 22.15
CA MET A 6 19.55 4.02 22.22
C MET A 6 18.56 2.92 21.83
N GLN A 7 17.46 2.82 22.58
CA GLN A 7 16.38 1.89 22.29
C GLN A 7 15.08 2.67 22.03
N LYS A 8 14.34 2.25 21.00
CA LYS A 8 13.02 2.79 20.69
C LYS A 8 12.05 1.63 20.45
N LYS A 9 10.78 1.84 20.81
CA LYS A 9 9.69 0.90 20.56
C LYS A 9 8.74 1.50 19.52
N PHE A 10 8.29 0.66 18.59
CA PHE A 10 7.33 1.03 17.55
C PHE A 10 6.31 -0.08 17.37
N ASN A 11 5.10 0.30 16.92
CA ASN A 11 4.24 -0.62 16.18
C ASN A 11 4.50 -0.37 14.70
N GLY A 12 4.52 -1.42 13.90
CA GLY A 12 4.82 -1.23 12.48
C GLY A 12 4.24 -2.31 11.60
N ILE A 13 4.12 -1.99 10.31
CA ILE A 13 3.74 -2.92 9.24
C ILE A 13 5.02 -3.33 8.53
N LEU A 14 5.28 -4.63 8.42
CA LEU A 14 6.43 -5.14 7.67
C LEU A 14 6.20 -4.95 6.17
N ILE A 15 6.97 -4.06 5.54
CA ILE A 15 6.78 -3.68 4.13
C ILE A 15 7.82 -4.26 3.18
N HIS A 16 8.98 -4.66 3.70
CA HIS A 16 10.02 -5.34 2.91
C HIS A 16 10.87 -6.25 3.79
N SER A 17 11.36 -7.34 3.22
CA SER A 17 12.25 -8.28 3.89
C SER A 17 13.18 -8.93 2.87
N LYS A 18 14.47 -9.01 3.20
CA LYS A 18 15.46 -9.75 2.40
C LYS A 18 16.48 -10.44 3.29
N VAL A 19 17.03 -11.56 2.82
CA VAL A 19 18.13 -12.23 3.48
C VAL A 19 19.35 -11.30 3.52
N PHE A 20 19.95 -11.14 4.69
CA PHE A 20 21.12 -10.27 4.89
C PHE A 20 22.40 -11.08 4.99
N LYS A 21 22.49 -12.01 5.95
CA LYS A 21 23.59 -12.96 6.14
C LYS A 21 23.01 -14.23 6.74
N ASP A 22 23.51 -15.38 6.36
CA ASP A 22 23.12 -16.70 6.89
C ASP A 22 21.62 -16.79 7.25
N ASN A 23 21.29 -16.65 8.52
CA ASN A 23 19.93 -16.70 9.06
C ASN A 23 19.33 -15.32 9.40
N ASP A 24 20.02 -14.23 9.06
CA ASP A 24 19.60 -12.87 9.41
C ASP A 24 18.75 -12.26 8.28
N LEU A 25 17.78 -11.44 8.68
CA LEU A 25 16.93 -10.66 7.77
C LEU A 25 17.22 -9.18 7.91
N LEU A 26 17.40 -8.48 6.79
CA LEU A 26 17.21 -7.04 6.72
C LEU A 26 15.73 -6.79 6.44
N ILE A 27 15.05 -6.11 7.36
CA ILE A 27 13.65 -5.76 7.23
C ILE A 27 13.48 -4.25 7.08
N LYS A 28 12.38 -3.86 6.41
CA LYS A 28 11.90 -2.49 6.32
C LYS A 28 10.46 -2.45 6.78
N PHE A 29 10.10 -1.51 7.63
CA PHE A 29 8.77 -1.40 8.18
C PHE A 29 8.27 0.06 8.19
N LEU A 30 6.97 0.23 8.03
CA LEU A 30 6.28 1.48 8.26
C LEU A 30 5.85 1.52 9.72
N SER A 31 6.36 2.49 10.48
CA SER A 31 6.05 2.64 11.91
C SER A 31 4.77 3.43 12.15
N ASP A 32 4.22 3.31 13.35
CA ASP A 32 3.10 4.10 13.86
C ASP A 32 3.44 5.59 14.11
N THR A 33 4.70 5.98 13.88
CA THR A 33 5.15 7.38 13.82
C THR A 33 5.14 7.93 12.40
N ASP A 34 4.57 7.20 11.42
CA ASP A 34 4.51 7.57 9.99
C ASP A 34 5.87 7.64 9.28
N GLU A 35 6.88 6.98 9.84
CA GLU A 35 8.22 6.90 9.26
C GLU A 35 8.55 5.47 8.83
N VAL A 36 9.40 5.36 7.80
CA VAL A 36 9.93 4.08 7.35
C VAL A 36 11.33 3.87 7.90
N PHE A 37 11.53 2.74 8.57
CA PHE A 37 12.82 2.33 9.14
C PHE A 37 13.27 0.98 8.60
N SER A 38 14.59 0.80 8.56
CA SER A 38 15.21 -0.49 8.26
C SER A 38 16.09 -0.96 9.40
N GLY A 39 16.27 -2.27 9.52
CA GLY A 39 17.17 -2.84 10.49
C GLY A 39 17.30 -4.35 10.37
N ILE A 40 18.22 -4.93 11.14
CA ILE A 40 18.59 -6.35 11.09
C ILE A 40 17.83 -7.11 12.18
N VAL A 41 17.12 -8.16 11.78
CA VAL A 41 16.58 -9.18 12.68
C VAL A 41 17.54 -10.36 12.69
N TYR A 42 18.33 -10.48 13.76
CA TYR A 42 19.24 -11.60 13.92
C TYR A 42 18.48 -12.91 14.10
N GLY A 43 18.87 -13.92 13.34
CA GLY A 43 18.19 -15.20 13.31
C GLY A 43 16.76 -15.12 12.79
N GLY A 44 16.43 -14.14 11.95
CA GLY A 44 15.09 -13.90 11.41
C GLY A 44 14.55 -15.04 10.56
N LEU A 45 15.42 -15.88 9.98
CA LEU A 45 15.05 -17.09 9.22
C LEU A 45 14.93 -18.34 10.10
N SER A 46 15.20 -18.26 11.41
CA SER A 46 15.00 -19.39 12.32
C SER A 46 13.54 -19.86 12.32
N LYS A 47 13.33 -21.15 12.61
CA LYS A 47 12.01 -21.78 12.64
C LYS A 47 10.98 -20.98 13.46
N ASN A 48 11.39 -20.38 14.56
CA ASN A 48 10.50 -19.62 15.45
C ASN A 48 10.17 -18.21 14.94
N LYS A 49 11.08 -17.56 14.17
CA LYS A 49 10.87 -16.18 13.71
C LYS A 49 10.35 -16.07 12.27
N LYS A 50 10.69 -17.03 11.41
CA LYS A 50 10.30 -17.00 9.99
C LYS A 50 8.80 -16.81 9.78
N ASN A 51 7.98 -17.40 10.65
CA ASN A 51 6.51 -17.33 10.53
C ASN A 51 5.94 -15.95 10.84
N ILE A 52 6.65 -15.13 11.61
CA ILE A 52 6.22 -13.77 11.96
C ILE A 52 6.87 -12.70 11.07
N MET A 53 7.89 -13.05 10.25
CA MET A 53 8.56 -12.14 9.32
C MET A 53 7.92 -12.17 7.94
N GLN A 54 6.57 -12.09 7.89
CA GLN A 54 5.81 -12.08 6.64
C GLN A 54 5.38 -10.65 6.29
N LEU A 55 5.43 -10.30 4.99
CA LEU A 55 5.00 -8.98 4.50
C LEU A 55 3.54 -8.71 4.88
N GLY A 56 3.26 -7.51 5.34
CA GLY A 56 1.94 -7.09 5.80
C GLY A 56 1.59 -7.48 7.24
N PHE A 57 2.50 -8.14 7.97
CA PHE A 57 2.31 -8.35 9.39
C PHE A 57 2.47 -7.07 10.20
N PHE A 58 1.59 -6.93 11.19
CA PHE A 58 1.69 -5.89 12.21
C PHE A 58 2.53 -6.42 13.36
N LEU A 59 3.62 -5.71 13.64
CA LEU A 59 4.65 -6.13 14.57
C LEU A 59 4.83 -5.08 15.68
N ASN A 60 5.10 -5.54 16.90
CA ASN A 60 5.72 -4.76 17.95
C ASN A 60 7.23 -4.87 17.78
N LEU A 61 7.92 -3.74 17.67
CA LEU A 61 9.32 -3.66 17.30
C LEU A 61 10.13 -2.97 18.40
N ASP A 62 11.15 -3.65 18.94
CA ASP A 62 12.19 -3.06 19.78
C ASP A 62 13.42 -2.80 18.92
N VAL A 63 13.70 -1.54 18.62
CA VAL A 63 14.82 -1.12 17.76
C VAL A 63 15.96 -0.60 18.61
N THR A 64 17.15 -1.20 18.46
CA THR A 64 18.36 -0.80 19.18
C THR A 64 19.37 -0.21 18.21
N TYR A 65 19.77 1.02 18.47
CA TYR A 65 20.81 1.75 17.76
C TYR A 65 22.12 1.71 18.54
N ILE A 66 23.24 1.39 17.87
CA ILE A 66 24.57 1.35 18.47
C ILE A 66 25.57 2.02 17.52
N GLY A 67 25.93 3.27 17.82
CA GLY A 67 26.84 4.06 16.97
C GLY A 67 26.32 4.14 15.54
N ASN A 68 27.19 3.92 14.56
CA ASN A 68 26.88 4.01 13.13
C ASN A 68 26.51 2.64 12.51
N ARG A 69 26.22 1.62 13.32
CA ARG A 69 25.83 0.29 12.82
C ARG A 69 24.36 0.29 12.41
N PRO A 70 23.96 -0.53 11.45
CA PRO A 70 22.54 -0.75 11.15
C PRO A 70 21.80 -1.15 12.44
N PRO A 71 20.59 -0.60 12.68
CA PRO A 71 19.82 -0.92 13.87
C PRO A 71 19.52 -2.41 13.96
N SER A 72 19.58 -2.96 15.18
CA SER A 72 19.08 -4.32 15.45
C SER A 72 17.63 -4.27 15.90
N ILE A 73 16.82 -5.20 15.39
CA ILE A 73 15.37 -5.25 15.65
C ILE A 73 15.01 -6.57 16.30
N LYS A 74 14.27 -6.47 17.42
CA LYS A 74 13.47 -7.57 17.95
C LYS A 74 12.04 -7.31 17.56
N ALA A 75 11.39 -8.31 16.99
CA ALA A 75 10.04 -8.20 16.50
C ALA A 75 9.16 -9.27 17.10
N GLU A 76 7.96 -8.90 17.51
CA GLU A 76 6.91 -9.77 18.00
C GLU A 76 5.63 -9.50 17.22
N LEU A 77 4.83 -10.54 16.99
CA LEU A 77 3.56 -10.40 16.29
C LEU A 77 2.57 -9.59 17.14
N SER A 78 2.09 -8.48 16.60
CA SER A 78 1.06 -7.65 17.26
C SER A 78 -0.34 -8.17 16.95
N LYS A 79 -0.67 -8.29 15.65
CA LYS A 79 -1.97 -8.77 15.19
C LYS A 79 -1.80 -9.73 14.01
N PRO A 80 -2.44 -10.91 14.03
CA PRO A 80 -2.30 -11.92 12.99
C PRO A 80 -3.23 -11.67 11.79
N TYR A 81 -3.26 -10.46 11.26
CA TYR A 81 -4.17 -10.11 10.14
C TYR A 81 -3.98 -10.98 8.91
N LEU A 82 -2.75 -11.39 8.61
CA LEU A 82 -2.48 -12.25 7.45
C LEU A 82 -3.21 -13.60 7.55
N SER A 83 -3.35 -14.18 8.75
CA SER A 83 -4.06 -15.44 8.94
C SER A 83 -5.52 -15.37 8.50
N SER A 84 -6.13 -14.18 8.58
CA SER A 84 -7.52 -13.95 8.18
C SER A 84 -7.72 -13.87 6.68
N VAL A 85 -6.67 -13.62 5.91
CA VAL A 85 -6.75 -13.42 4.44
C VAL A 85 -5.97 -14.45 3.63
N ILE A 86 -5.22 -15.35 4.26
CA ILE A 86 -4.34 -16.32 3.58
C ILE A 86 -5.11 -17.23 2.61
N ASN A 87 -6.36 -17.55 2.92
CA ASN A 87 -7.24 -18.40 2.11
C ASN A 87 -8.07 -17.61 1.08
N ASP A 88 -8.00 -16.28 1.09
CA ASP A 88 -8.66 -15.40 0.12
C ASP A 88 -7.60 -14.79 -0.80
N LYS A 89 -7.47 -15.36 -2.00
CA LYS A 89 -6.43 -14.93 -2.95
C LYS A 89 -6.53 -13.45 -3.35
N TYR A 90 -7.75 -12.88 -3.37
CA TYR A 90 -7.93 -11.47 -3.74
C TYR A 90 -7.53 -10.55 -2.59
N LYS A 91 -7.93 -10.86 -1.37
CA LYS A 91 -7.52 -10.10 -0.18
C LYS A 91 -6.02 -10.23 0.08
N LEU A 92 -5.45 -11.44 -0.08
CA LEU A 92 -4.01 -11.65 0.06
C LEU A 92 -3.21 -10.85 -0.98
N SER A 93 -3.61 -10.90 -2.26
CA SER A 93 -2.92 -10.13 -3.30
C SER A 93 -3.11 -8.62 -3.13
N CYS A 94 -4.27 -8.17 -2.60
CA CYS A 94 -4.50 -6.77 -2.23
C CYS A 94 -3.57 -6.33 -1.08
N LEU A 95 -3.44 -7.12 -0.02
CA LEU A 95 -2.52 -6.83 1.09
C LEU A 95 -1.09 -6.67 0.58
N LEU A 96 -0.61 -7.60 -0.25
CA LEU A 96 0.73 -7.53 -0.83
C LEU A 96 0.89 -6.31 -1.77
N SER A 97 -0.17 -5.95 -2.49
CA SER A 97 -0.23 -4.73 -3.31
C SER A 97 -0.04 -3.48 -2.45
N VAL A 98 -0.83 -3.33 -1.38
CA VAL A 98 -0.73 -2.20 -0.43
C VAL A 98 0.69 -2.07 0.12
N VAL A 99 1.23 -3.16 0.64
CA VAL A 99 2.58 -3.20 1.22
C VAL A 99 3.64 -2.77 0.19
N SER A 100 3.52 -3.25 -1.04
CA SER A 100 4.45 -2.90 -2.11
C SER A 100 4.34 -1.45 -2.57
N LEU A 101 3.12 -0.89 -2.58
CA LEU A 101 2.87 0.52 -2.87
C LEU A 101 3.46 1.42 -1.78
N ILE A 102 3.25 1.09 -0.50
CA ILE A 102 3.87 1.83 0.61
C ILE A 102 5.40 1.83 0.46
N ASN A 103 6.00 0.65 0.20
CA ASN A 103 7.45 0.54 0.04
C ASN A 103 7.99 1.35 -1.16
N ALA A 104 7.18 1.53 -2.21
CA ALA A 104 7.54 2.35 -3.38
C ALA A 104 7.27 3.85 -3.16
N SER A 105 6.41 4.20 -2.19
CA SER A 105 5.97 5.58 -1.96
C SER A 105 6.82 6.33 -0.94
N VAL A 106 7.47 5.62 0.00
CA VAL A 106 8.13 6.25 1.15
C VAL A 106 9.59 5.82 1.24
N ASN A 107 10.49 6.81 1.24
CA ASN A 107 11.91 6.56 1.45
C ASN A 107 12.22 6.34 2.93
N GLU A 108 13.31 5.61 3.20
CA GLU A 108 13.80 5.41 4.56
C GLU A 108 14.14 6.75 5.23
N GLY A 109 13.68 6.93 6.47
CA GLY A 109 13.83 8.17 7.22
C GLY A 109 12.89 9.30 6.82
N GLN A 110 12.07 9.12 5.78
CA GLN A 110 11.03 10.07 5.40
C GLN A 110 9.79 9.86 6.27
N LYS A 111 9.22 10.95 6.78
CA LYS A 111 7.95 10.97 7.48
C LYS A 111 6.86 11.47 6.53
N ILE A 112 5.79 10.70 6.41
CA ILE A 112 4.58 11.07 5.64
C ILE A 112 3.38 10.94 6.58
N ASP A 113 2.94 12.05 7.12
CA ASP A 113 1.86 12.09 8.10
C ASP A 113 0.61 11.32 7.63
N GLN A 114 0.01 10.54 8.53
CA GLN A 114 -1.20 9.71 8.34
C GLN A 114 -1.02 8.44 7.48
N ILE A 115 0.15 8.18 6.87
CA ILE A 115 0.30 7.02 5.98
C ILE A 115 0.12 5.68 6.70
N TYR A 116 0.60 5.57 7.94
CA TYR A 116 0.38 4.38 8.77
C TYR A 116 -1.11 4.21 9.09
N LYS A 117 -1.76 5.30 9.48
CA LYS A 117 -3.18 5.29 9.86
C LYS A 117 -4.08 4.85 8.71
N ILE A 118 -3.97 5.49 7.54
CA ILE A 118 -4.81 5.13 6.37
C ILE A 118 -4.57 3.70 5.92
N SER A 119 -3.31 3.26 5.95
CA SER A 119 -2.95 1.88 5.56
C SER A 119 -3.54 0.85 6.53
N LYS A 120 -3.44 1.10 7.84
CA LYS A 120 -4.02 0.24 8.87
C LYS A 120 -5.54 0.19 8.77
N GLU A 121 -6.22 1.34 8.69
CA GLU A 121 -7.67 1.43 8.58
C GLU A 121 -8.18 0.70 7.35
N PHE A 122 -7.55 0.90 6.19
CA PHE A 122 -7.91 0.17 4.98
C PHE A 122 -7.74 -1.34 5.15
N LEU A 123 -6.60 -1.81 5.68
CA LEU A 123 -6.35 -3.24 5.87
C LEU A 123 -7.36 -3.86 6.86
N GLU A 124 -7.74 -3.16 7.93
CA GLU A 124 -8.78 -3.61 8.85
C GLU A 124 -10.15 -3.68 8.16
N ILE A 125 -10.51 -2.71 7.31
CA ILE A 125 -11.74 -2.75 6.51
C ILE A 125 -11.72 -3.95 5.55
N MET A 126 -10.64 -4.13 4.79
CA MET A 126 -10.49 -5.22 3.84
C MET A 126 -10.66 -6.59 4.49
N ILE A 127 -10.08 -6.78 5.68
CA ILE A 127 -10.17 -8.05 6.42
C ILE A 127 -11.60 -8.32 6.86
N ASN A 128 -12.29 -7.31 7.42
CA ASN A 128 -13.56 -7.48 8.09
C ASN A 128 -14.78 -7.39 7.16
N LYS A 129 -14.67 -6.72 6.00
CA LYS A 129 -15.79 -6.53 5.07
C LYS A 129 -15.73 -7.51 3.90
N LYS A 130 -16.90 -7.98 3.45
CA LYS A 130 -17.03 -8.76 2.20
C LYS A 130 -16.86 -7.84 0.97
N LYS A 131 -17.46 -6.65 1.01
CA LYS A 131 -17.35 -5.63 -0.04
C LYS A 131 -16.31 -4.59 0.42
N TRP A 132 -15.11 -4.68 -0.08
CA TRP A 132 -13.95 -3.87 0.33
C TRP A 132 -13.27 -3.13 -0.83
N LEU A 133 -13.58 -3.48 -2.07
CA LEU A 133 -12.83 -3.00 -3.24
C LEU A 133 -12.97 -1.49 -3.45
N ASN A 134 -14.13 -0.89 -3.15
CA ASN A 134 -14.30 0.56 -3.18
C ASN A 134 -13.40 1.28 -2.16
N PHE A 135 -13.22 0.68 -0.98
CA PHE A 135 -12.30 1.23 0.02
C PHE A 135 -10.83 1.14 -0.43
N PHE A 136 -10.49 0.16 -1.27
CA PHE A 136 -9.19 0.13 -1.92
C PHE A 136 -9.01 1.29 -2.91
N CYS A 137 -10.04 1.62 -3.69
CA CYS A 137 -10.01 2.78 -4.59
C CYS A 137 -9.81 4.09 -3.79
N ILE A 138 -10.54 4.26 -2.69
CA ILE A 138 -10.38 5.41 -1.79
C ILE A 138 -8.96 5.43 -1.22
N TYR A 139 -8.47 4.30 -0.68
CA TYR A 139 -7.12 4.19 -0.14
C TYR A 139 -6.03 4.60 -1.14
N LEU A 140 -6.15 4.21 -2.41
CA LEU A 140 -5.16 4.58 -3.43
C LEU A 140 -5.10 6.10 -3.67
N PHE A 141 -6.24 6.78 -3.64
CA PHE A 141 -6.29 8.22 -3.79
C PHE A 141 -5.86 8.95 -2.51
N ASP A 142 -6.17 8.41 -1.34
CA ASP A 142 -5.62 8.90 -0.06
C ASP A 142 -4.09 8.74 -0.04
N LEU A 143 -3.56 7.61 -0.53
CA LEU A 143 -2.12 7.43 -0.67
C LEU A 143 -1.50 8.52 -1.55
N LEU A 144 -2.08 8.81 -2.74
CA LEU A 144 -1.63 9.91 -3.60
C LEU A 144 -1.64 11.25 -2.86
N LYS A 145 -2.73 11.55 -2.17
CA LYS A 145 -2.88 12.79 -1.40
C LYS A 145 -1.75 12.96 -0.37
N TYR A 146 -1.52 11.93 0.46
CA TYR A 146 -0.52 12.03 1.54
C TYR A 146 0.92 12.03 1.04
N ILE A 147 1.21 11.45 -0.13
CA ILE A 147 2.52 11.60 -0.77
C ILE A 147 2.67 12.90 -1.57
N GLY A 148 1.68 13.81 -1.51
CA GLY A 148 1.76 15.17 -2.05
C GLY A 148 1.04 15.40 -3.37
N TYR A 149 0.16 14.49 -3.81
CA TYR A 149 -0.58 14.61 -5.08
C TYR A 149 -2.10 14.60 -4.82
N GLU A 150 -2.57 15.62 -4.10
CA GLU A 150 -4.00 15.80 -3.82
C GLU A 150 -4.77 16.11 -5.10
N LEU A 151 -5.88 15.40 -5.29
CA LEU A 151 -6.74 15.52 -6.46
C LEU A 151 -8.08 16.13 -6.05
N ASP A 152 -8.49 17.20 -6.69
CA ASP A 152 -9.77 17.86 -6.42
C ASP A 152 -10.91 17.21 -7.21
N TYR A 153 -11.36 16.04 -6.75
CA TYR A 153 -12.47 15.30 -7.36
C TYR A 153 -13.70 15.14 -6.45
N VAL A 154 -13.52 15.32 -5.12
CA VAL A 154 -14.54 14.94 -4.12
C VAL A 154 -15.71 15.93 -4.09
N ASN A 155 -15.44 17.21 -4.32
CA ASN A 155 -16.40 18.29 -4.11
C ASN A 155 -17.13 18.75 -5.37
N ASN A 156 -16.83 18.15 -6.54
CA ASN A 156 -17.37 18.64 -7.81
C ASN A 156 -17.89 17.50 -8.71
N ASN A 157 -19.16 17.17 -8.57
CA ASN A 157 -19.84 16.16 -9.41
C ASN A 157 -19.93 16.53 -10.91
N ARG A 158 -19.49 17.74 -11.31
CA ARG A 158 -19.41 18.17 -12.71
C ARG A 158 -18.16 17.65 -13.40
N LEU A 159 -17.11 17.31 -12.64
CA LEU A 159 -15.83 16.81 -13.17
C LEU A 159 -15.97 15.33 -13.55
N LYS A 160 -16.35 15.06 -14.78
CA LYS A 160 -16.66 13.71 -15.28
C LYS A 160 -15.47 12.98 -15.89
N TYR A 161 -14.43 13.70 -16.24
CA TYR A 161 -13.31 13.21 -17.01
C TYR A 161 -11.99 13.55 -16.34
N PHE A 162 -11.00 12.68 -16.51
CA PHE A 162 -9.61 12.95 -16.13
C PHE A 162 -8.77 13.15 -17.39
N ASP A 163 -8.12 14.29 -17.51
CA ASP A 163 -7.24 14.64 -18.63
C ASP A 163 -5.84 14.08 -18.37
N THR A 164 -5.36 13.21 -19.26
CA THR A 164 -4.08 12.49 -19.11
C THR A 164 -2.86 13.34 -19.41
N ASP A 165 -3.03 14.48 -20.09
CA ASP A 165 -1.95 15.40 -20.41
C ASP A 165 -1.73 16.42 -19.30
N THR A 166 -2.83 17.09 -18.88
CA THR A 166 -2.76 18.11 -17.82
C THR A 166 -2.78 17.54 -16.41
N LEU A 167 -3.18 16.26 -16.25
CA LEU A 167 -3.39 15.57 -14.96
C LEU A 167 -4.47 16.23 -14.09
N GLU A 168 -5.48 16.80 -14.71
CA GLU A 168 -6.57 17.50 -14.06
C GLU A 168 -7.92 16.88 -14.36
N PHE A 169 -8.90 17.10 -13.48
CA PHE A 169 -10.28 16.74 -13.75
C PHE A 169 -10.98 17.81 -14.60
N LYS A 170 -11.78 17.36 -15.58
CA LYS A 170 -12.48 18.23 -16.55
C LYS A 170 -13.98 17.93 -16.57
N GLU A 171 -14.78 18.94 -16.92
CA GLU A 171 -16.23 18.78 -17.17
C GLU A 171 -16.50 18.19 -18.55
N ASN A 172 -15.69 18.52 -19.54
CA ASN A 172 -15.90 18.19 -20.94
C ASN A 172 -14.98 17.09 -21.43
N TYR A 173 -15.51 16.26 -22.33
CA TYR A 173 -14.75 15.22 -23.02
C TYR A 173 -13.73 15.82 -24.01
N SER A 174 -12.58 15.21 -24.12
CA SER A 174 -11.58 15.42 -25.17
C SER A 174 -10.89 14.09 -25.53
N ASN A 175 -10.09 14.06 -26.58
CA ASN A 175 -9.36 12.85 -26.99
C ASN A 175 -8.31 12.37 -25.97
N TYR A 176 -7.97 13.21 -25.00
CA TYR A 176 -6.98 12.93 -23.95
C TYR A 176 -7.63 12.61 -22.60
N THR A 177 -8.95 12.46 -22.55
CA THR A 177 -9.67 12.24 -21.30
C THR A 177 -10.07 10.78 -21.10
N ILE A 178 -10.13 10.38 -19.84
CA ILE A 178 -10.64 9.09 -19.34
C ILE A 178 -11.85 9.38 -18.47
N ASP A 179 -12.95 8.63 -18.63
CA ASP A 179 -14.12 8.73 -17.76
C ASP A 179 -13.75 8.46 -16.31
N PHE A 180 -14.14 9.37 -15.43
CA PHE A 180 -13.87 9.23 -13.99
C PHE A 180 -15.02 8.54 -13.28
N PRO A 181 -14.78 7.38 -12.65
CA PRO A 181 -15.83 6.57 -12.03
C PRO A 181 -16.17 7.06 -10.62
N HIS A 182 -16.85 8.19 -10.48
CA HIS A 182 -17.24 8.81 -9.19
C HIS A 182 -17.93 7.83 -8.23
N HIS A 183 -18.74 6.90 -8.74
CA HIS A 183 -19.50 5.96 -7.92
C HIS A 183 -18.60 5.03 -7.09
N LEU A 184 -17.34 4.81 -7.49
CA LEU A 184 -16.40 3.99 -6.74
C LEU A 184 -15.94 4.65 -5.43
N PHE A 185 -16.15 5.96 -5.28
CA PHE A 185 -15.72 6.73 -4.10
C PHE A 185 -16.85 6.98 -3.08
N VAL A 186 -18.03 6.43 -3.33
CA VAL A 186 -19.13 6.51 -2.37
C VAL A 186 -18.95 5.43 -1.32
N SER A 187 -19.04 5.78 -0.04
CA SER A 187 -18.90 4.83 1.09
C SER A 187 -20.11 3.88 1.24
N ASN A 188 -20.84 3.60 0.18
CA ASN A 188 -22.05 2.78 0.19
C ASN A 188 -21.71 1.32 -0.10
N SER A 189 -22.33 0.38 0.63
CA SER A 189 -22.14 -1.06 0.48
C SER A 189 -22.75 -1.67 -0.79
N ASN A 190 -23.53 -0.91 -1.56
CA ASN A 190 -24.23 -1.40 -2.74
C ASN A 190 -23.59 -1.02 -4.08
N ILE A 191 -22.29 -0.64 -4.06
CA ILE A 191 -21.57 -0.33 -5.29
C ILE A 191 -21.43 -1.59 -6.14
N THR A 192 -21.83 -1.49 -7.40
CA THR A 192 -21.53 -2.49 -8.44
C THR A 192 -20.25 -2.09 -9.13
N PHE A 193 -19.36 -3.04 -9.29
CA PHE A 193 -18.11 -2.86 -10.04
C PHE A 193 -18.31 -3.42 -11.44
N ASP A 194 -18.10 -2.58 -12.44
CA ASP A 194 -17.97 -3.00 -13.82
C ASP A 194 -16.49 -2.91 -14.26
N TYR A 195 -16.18 -3.65 -15.31
CA TYR A 195 -14.83 -3.72 -15.88
C TYR A 195 -14.30 -2.35 -16.29
N ASN A 196 -15.12 -1.55 -17.01
CA ASN A 196 -14.69 -0.27 -17.57
C ASN A 196 -14.37 0.75 -16.48
N SER A 197 -15.26 0.89 -15.49
CA SER A 197 -15.10 1.80 -14.37
C SER A 197 -13.84 1.49 -13.56
N LEU A 198 -13.63 0.23 -13.22
CA LEU A 198 -12.44 -0.14 -12.43
C LEU A 198 -11.14 -0.04 -13.25
N ASN A 199 -11.18 -0.39 -14.54
CA ASN A 199 -10.02 -0.25 -15.41
C ASN A 199 -9.64 1.22 -15.64
N ASN A 200 -10.62 2.11 -15.83
CA ASN A 200 -10.40 3.55 -15.93
C ASN A 200 -9.82 4.12 -14.63
N PHE A 201 -10.36 3.70 -13.47
CA PHE A 201 -9.82 4.07 -12.17
C PHE A 201 -8.33 3.71 -12.04
N PHE A 202 -7.96 2.46 -12.34
CA PHE A 202 -6.57 2.03 -12.27
C PHE A 202 -5.67 2.80 -13.25
N LYS A 203 -6.14 3.07 -14.47
CA LYS A 203 -5.38 3.88 -15.43
C LYS A 203 -5.10 5.28 -14.89
N ILE A 204 -6.09 5.94 -14.31
CA ILE A 204 -5.95 7.28 -13.73
C ILE A 204 -4.93 7.25 -12.58
N PHE A 205 -5.10 6.34 -11.61
CA PHE A 205 -4.16 6.17 -10.51
C PHE A 205 -2.72 5.95 -11.01
N GLU A 206 -2.52 5.03 -11.96
CA GLU A 206 -1.21 4.69 -12.50
C GLU A 206 -0.54 5.87 -13.20
N ILE A 207 -1.30 6.62 -14.01
CA ILE A 207 -0.76 7.79 -14.72
C ILE A 207 -0.24 8.82 -13.71
N ILE A 208 -1.04 9.14 -12.69
CA ILE A 208 -0.65 10.11 -11.66
C ILE A 208 0.56 9.58 -10.87
N PHE A 209 0.49 8.35 -10.39
CA PHE A 209 1.54 7.75 -9.56
C PHE A 209 2.86 7.60 -10.31
N ILE A 210 2.82 7.19 -11.58
CA ILE A 210 4.02 7.07 -12.41
C ILE A 210 4.61 8.44 -12.74
N LYS A 211 3.80 9.34 -13.32
CA LYS A 211 4.31 10.64 -13.80
C LYS A 211 4.84 11.52 -12.67
N ASN A 212 4.12 11.57 -11.56
CA ASN A 212 4.45 12.51 -10.49
C ASN A 212 5.39 11.92 -9.43
N HIS A 213 5.29 10.61 -9.15
CA HIS A 213 6.03 10.00 -8.03
C HIS A 213 7.14 9.06 -8.49
N LEU A 214 6.80 7.97 -9.18
CA LEU A 214 7.76 6.93 -9.51
C LEU A 214 8.85 7.39 -10.47
N SER A 215 8.52 8.25 -11.46
CA SER A 215 9.51 8.77 -12.42
C SER A 215 10.58 9.58 -11.73
N ASN A 216 10.23 10.36 -10.70
CA ASN A 216 11.17 11.15 -9.90
C ASN A 216 12.14 10.27 -9.08
N LEU A 217 11.74 9.05 -8.77
CA LEU A 217 12.52 8.08 -7.99
C LEU A 217 13.21 7.03 -8.88
N ASN A 218 13.05 7.09 -10.20
CA ASN A 218 13.47 6.05 -11.15
C ASN A 218 12.92 4.66 -10.78
N HIS A 219 11.73 4.61 -10.21
CA HIS A 219 11.05 3.38 -9.84
C HIS A 219 10.02 2.96 -10.88
N LYS A 220 9.67 1.67 -10.88
CA LYS A 220 8.56 1.10 -11.67
C LYS A 220 7.41 0.76 -10.75
N LEU A 221 6.22 0.59 -11.34
CA LEU A 221 5.07 0.04 -10.61
C LEU A 221 5.44 -1.29 -9.96
N PRO A 222 5.09 -1.49 -8.67
CA PRO A 222 5.39 -2.73 -7.97
C PRO A 222 4.70 -3.93 -8.61
N ASN A 223 5.43 -5.05 -8.76
CA ASN A 223 4.89 -6.27 -9.37
C ASN A 223 3.67 -6.82 -8.62
N GLN A 224 3.61 -6.70 -7.30
CA GLN A 224 2.48 -7.16 -6.48
C GLN A 224 1.21 -6.35 -6.77
N TYR A 225 1.34 -5.04 -6.99
CA TYR A 225 0.23 -4.21 -7.43
C TYR A 225 -0.25 -4.60 -8.83
N ILE A 226 0.67 -4.80 -9.79
CA ILE A 226 0.33 -5.21 -11.16
C ILE A 226 -0.40 -6.56 -11.14
N LEU A 227 0.07 -7.52 -10.35
CA LEU A 227 -0.55 -8.83 -10.21
C LEU A 227 -1.96 -8.74 -9.60
N PHE A 228 -2.13 -7.94 -8.54
CA PHE A 228 -3.44 -7.69 -7.95
C PHE A 228 -4.41 -7.10 -8.95
N LYS A 229 -4.03 -6.00 -9.63
CA LYS A 229 -4.83 -5.36 -10.68
C LYS A 229 -5.28 -6.38 -11.72
N LYS A 230 -4.34 -7.17 -12.27
CA LYS A 230 -4.64 -8.20 -13.28
C LYS A 230 -5.67 -9.21 -12.76
N ASN A 231 -5.51 -9.68 -11.53
CA ASN A 231 -6.40 -10.67 -10.92
C ASN A 231 -7.83 -10.13 -10.75
N ILE A 232 -7.98 -8.89 -10.28
CA ILE A 232 -9.30 -8.32 -10.01
C ILE A 232 -10.02 -7.92 -11.30
N ILE A 233 -9.31 -7.38 -12.27
CA ILE A 233 -9.86 -7.04 -13.59
C ILE A 233 -10.31 -8.31 -14.32
N SER A 234 -9.49 -9.36 -14.36
CA SER A 234 -9.87 -10.64 -14.98
C SER A 234 -11.04 -11.32 -14.28
N PHE A 235 -11.23 -11.11 -12.99
CA PHE A 235 -12.39 -11.61 -12.27
C PHE A 235 -13.69 -10.90 -12.72
N LEU A 236 -13.66 -9.58 -12.87
CA LEU A 236 -14.84 -8.82 -13.34
C LEU A 236 -15.19 -9.16 -14.77
N GLU A 237 -14.21 -9.20 -15.66
CA GLU A 237 -14.40 -9.53 -17.08
C GLU A 237 -15.11 -10.89 -17.26
N LYS A 238 -14.68 -11.91 -16.51
CA LYS A 238 -15.33 -13.23 -16.54
C LYS A 238 -16.77 -13.22 -16.02
N ASN A 239 -17.06 -12.40 -15.01
CA ASN A 239 -18.41 -12.31 -14.46
C ASN A 239 -19.35 -11.56 -15.39
N GLU A 240 -18.87 -10.55 -16.14
CA GLU A 240 -19.69 -9.85 -17.14
C GLU A 240 -20.00 -10.72 -18.37
N GLN A 241 -19.08 -11.61 -18.78
CA GLN A 241 -19.29 -12.53 -19.89
C GLN A 241 -20.26 -13.68 -19.57
N ASN A 242 -20.49 -13.97 -18.30
CA ASN A 242 -21.38 -15.05 -17.84
C ASN A 242 -22.78 -14.56 -17.45
N ASN A 243 -23.06 -13.26 -17.53
CA ASN A 243 -24.37 -12.64 -17.32
C ASN A 243 -24.96 -12.16 -18.65
#